data_6a31f19ecf6a79f9e78b1ee943725c97
#
_entry.id   6a31f19ecf6a79f9e78b1ee943725c97
#
_cell.length_a   1.000
_cell.length_b   1.000
_cell.length_c   1.000
_cell.angle_alpha   90.00
_cell.angle_beta   90.00
_cell.angle_gamma   90.00
#
_symmetry.space_group_name_H-M   'P 1'
#
loop_
_entity.id
_entity.type
_entity.pdbx_description
1 polymer ?
#
loop_
_entity_poly.entity_id
_entity_poly.type
_entity_poly.pdbx_seq_one_letter_code
_entity_poly.pdbx_strand_id
1 'polypeptide(L)'
;MKQQAVNPFLPSWEYIPDGEPRLFGDRVYLYGSHDRFGGKEFCMNDYVCWSAPTDDLSDWRYEGVIWKRTDDPGNRDGKMYLYAPDCVQGPDGRYYLYYFLGKQFLIGVAVCDEPAGKFEFYDYVHYADGERLGE
;
A
#
# COMPACT_ATOMS: atom_id res chain seq x y z
N MET A 1 23.98 4.79 19.46
CA MET A 1 22.92 4.79 20.49
C MET A 1 21.60 4.69 19.74
N LYS A 2 20.77 3.70 20.04
CA LYS A 2 19.44 3.60 19.39
C LYS A 2 18.59 4.78 19.85
N GLN A 3 17.98 5.50 18.90
CA GLN A 3 17.00 6.53 19.22
C GLN A 3 15.65 5.87 19.48
N GLN A 4 14.92 6.40 20.45
CA GLN A 4 13.58 5.94 20.73
C GLN A 4 12.62 6.49 19.67
N ALA A 5 11.86 5.61 19.02
CA ALA A 5 10.76 6.02 18.17
C ALA A 5 9.66 6.68 19.02
N VAL A 6 9.05 7.73 18.51
CA VAL A 6 7.97 8.49 19.17
C VAL A 6 6.74 8.58 18.27
N ASN A 7 5.57 8.79 18.86
CA ASN A 7 4.36 9.10 18.12
C ASN A 7 4.10 10.61 18.12
N PRO A 8 3.70 11.19 16.96
CA PRO A 8 3.61 10.56 15.65
C PRO A 8 5.01 10.24 15.08
N PHE A 9 5.16 9.10 14.42
CA PHE A 9 6.44 8.69 13.84
C PHE A 9 6.61 9.14 12.37
N LEU A 10 5.50 9.47 11.68
CA LEU A 10 5.51 10.10 10.36
C LEU A 10 5.35 11.63 10.50
N PRO A 11 5.71 12.40 9.45
CA PRO A 11 5.50 13.85 9.43
C PRO A 11 4.03 14.22 9.65
N SER A 12 3.78 15.36 10.29
CA SER A 12 2.42 15.81 10.66
C SER A 12 1.48 16.12 9.49
N TRP A 13 1.99 16.16 8.27
CA TRP A 13 1.22 16.35 7.04
C TRP A 13 0.85 15.03 6.36
N GLU A 14 1.34 13.89 6.88
CA GLU A 14 1.07 12.57 6.33
C GLU A 14 -0.09 11.88 7.05
N TYR A 15 -0.99 11.28 6.29
CA TYR A 15 -2.19 10.62 6.82
C TYR A 15 -2.33 9.24 6.19
N ILE A 16 -1.82 8.23 6.88
CA ILE A 16 -1.86 6.82 6.46
C ILE A 16 -2.66 6.02 7.50
N PRO A 17 -3.99 6.01 7.38
CA PRO A 17 -4.81 5.09 8.18
C PRO A 17 -4.65 3.65 7.69
N ASP A 18 -5.02 2.69 8.53
CA ASP A 18 -4.94 1.25 8.24
C ASP A 18 -3.51 0.80 7.84
N GLY A 19 -2.50 1.41 8.46
CA GLY A 19 -1.10 1.15 8.12
C GLY A 19 -0.65 -0.25 8.54
N GLU A 20 -0.21 -1.07 7.56
CA GLU A 20 0.34 -2.40 7.78
C GLU A 20 1.87 -2.37 7.67
N PRO A 21 2.60 -2.54 8.78
CA PRO A 21 4.04 -2.64 8.76
C PRO A 21 4.48 -4.05 8.32
N ARG A 22 5.39 -4.10 7.37
CA ARG A 22 6.00 -5.35 6.89
C ARG A 22 7.52 -5.27 6.97
N LEU A 23 8.12 -6.35 7.43
CA LEU A 23 9.57 -6.49 7.50
C LEU A 23 10.08 -7.19 6.24
N PHE A 24 10.88 -6.48 5.45
CA PHE A 24 11.58 -7.04 4.30
C PHE A 24 13.07 -6.69 4.41
N GLY A 25 13.92 -7.72 4.49
CA GLY A 25 15.33 -7.53 4.75
C GLY A 25 15.60 -6.86 6.11
N ASP A 26 16.31 -5.75 6.08
CA ASP A 26 16.68 -4.97 7.27
C ASP A 26 15.81 -3.70 7.48
N ARG A 27 14.69 -3.59 6.76
CA ARG A 27 13.79 -2.43 6.82
C ARG A 27 12.34 -2.83 7.11
N VAL A 28 11.67 -1.96 7.84
CA VAL A 28 10.21 -1.98 8.01
C VAL A 28 9.61 -1.07 6.92
N TYR A 29 8.66 -1.59 6.17
CA TYR A 29 7.88 -0.86 5.17
C TYR A 29 6.45 -0.69 5.67
N LEU A 30 5.89 0.50 5.49
CA LEU A 30 4.53 0.82 5.90
C LEU A 30 3.65 0.98 4.66
N TYR A 31 2.64 0.14 4.56
CA TYR A 31 1.60 0.18 3.53
C TYR A 31 0.28 0.58 4.20
N GLY A 32 -0.49 1.45 3.58
CA GLY A 32 -1.76 1.89 4.17
C GLY A 32 -2.63 2.64 3.17
N SER A 33 -3.87 2.85 3.54
CA SER A 33 -4.72 3.83 2.89
C SER A 33 -4.06 5.21 2.93
N HIS A 34 -4.42 6.10 2.01
CA HIS A 34 -3.79 7.42 1.96
C HIS A 34 -4.83 8.52 1.90
N ASP A 35 -5.03 9.19 3.03
CA ASP A 35 -6.01 10.26 3.17
C ASP A 35 -5.45 11.61 2.69
N ARG A 36 -6.37 12.47 2.25
CA ARG A 36 -6.07 13.85 1.89
C ARG A 36 -6.48 14.79 3.02
N PHE A 37 -5.57 15.67 3.44
CA PHE A 37 -5.90 16.72 4.38
C PHE A 37 -7.09 17.57 3.89
N GLY A 38 -8.10 17.72 4.72
CA GLY A 38 -9.34 18.43 4.36
C GLY A 38 -10.17 17.73 3.28
N GLY A 39 -9.89 16.46 2.97
CA GLY A 39 -10.69 15.66 2.06
C GLY A 39 -12.11 15.43 2.56
N LYS A 40 -13.05 15.25 1.64
CA LYS A 40 -14.48 15.00 1.97
C LYS A 40 -14.78 13.51 2.16
N GLU A 41 -13.89 12.65 1.68
CA GLU A 41 -14.02 11.20 1.72
C GLU A 41 -12.68 10.59 2.15
N PHE A 42 -12.70 9.32 2.59
CA PHE A 42 -11.51 8.56 2.91
C PHE A 42 -10.73 8.17 1.65
N CYS A 43 -9.45 7.91 1.77
CA CYS A 43 -8.61 7.29 0.75
C CYS A 43 -8.57 8.04 -0.59
N MET A 44 -8.57 9.37 -0.54
CA MET A 44 -8.61 10.19 -1.75
C MET A 44 -7.27 10.31 -2.47
N ASN A 45 -6.18 9.80 -1.90
CA ASN A 45 -4.85 9.80 -2.51
C ASN A 45 -4.46 8.40 -3.01
N ASP A 46 -3.43 8.34 -3.85
CA ASP A 46 -2.81 7.11 -4.30
C ASP A 46 -1.92 6.52 -3.20
N TYR A 47 -1.63 5.22 -3.23
CA TYR A 47 -0.77 4.61 -2.23
C TYR A 47 0.66 5.12 -2.31
N VAL A 48 1.18 5.47 -1.15
CA VAL A 48 2.59 5.76 -0.93
C VAL A 48 3.18 4.71 0.01
N CYS A 49 4.50 4.64 0.05
CA CYS A 49 5.19 3.80 1.01
C CYS A 49 6.19 4.63 1.81
N TRP A 50 6.31 4.30 3.08
CA TRP A 50 7.35 4.78 3.97
C TRP A 50 8.16 3.60 4.49
N SER A 51 9.44 3.80 4.76
CA SER A 51 10.27 2.75 5.35
C SER A 51 11.25 3.30 6.37
N ALA A 52 11.63 2.45 7.33
CA ALA A 52 12.66 2.75 8.30
C ALA A 52 13.58 1.55 8.49
N PRO A 53 14.87 1.74 8.82
CA PRO A 53 15.73 0.63 9.18
C PRO A 53 15.27 -0.01 10.50
N THR A 54 15.43 -1.33 10.62
CA THR A 54 14.97 -2.07 11.81
C THR A 54 15.71 -1.72 13.09
N ASP A 55 16.90 -1.17 12.97
CA ASP A 55 17.72 -0.72 14.10
C ASP A 55 17.48 0.74 14.48
N ASP A 56 16.76 1.52 13.65
CA ASP A 56 16.35 2.90 13.97
C ASP A 56 14.95 3.23 13.40
N LEU A 57 13.91 2.94 14.16
CA LEU A 57 12.53 3.27 13.79
C LEU A 57 12.18 4.76 13.98
N SER A 58 13.13 5.62 14.21
CA SER A 58 12.97 7.08 14.15
C SER A 58 13.37 7.65 12.78
N ASP A 59 14.06 6.86 11.93
CA ASP A 59 14.57 7.28 10.62
C ASP A 59 13.63 6.82 9.49
N TRP A 60 12.43 7.39 9.44
CA TRP A 60 11.46 7.10 8.37
C TRP A 60 11.79 7.88 7.09
N ARG A 61 11.84 7.15 5.99
CA ARG A 61 12.08 7.65 4.64
C ARG A 61 10.84 7.52 3.78
N TYR A 62 10.50 8.60 3.04
CA TYR A 62 9.47 8.57 2.02
C TYR A 62 9.97 7.84 0.78
N GLU A 63 9.32 6.76 0.40
CA GLU A 63 9.68 5.94 -0.77
C GLU A 63 8.97 6.39 -2.05
N GLY A 64 7.92 7.19 -1.94
CA GLY A 64 7.15 7.69 -3.07
C GLY A 64 5.82 6.99 -3.28
N VAL A 65 5.18 7.32 -4.40
CA VAL A 65 3.92 6.69 -4.85
C VAL A 65 4.26 5.30 -5.43
N ILE A 66 3.69 4.26 -4.85
CA ILE A 66 3.92 2.86 -5.24
C ILE A 66 2.83 2.32 -6.17
N TRP A 67 1.58 2.81 -6.04
CA TRP A 67 0.43 2.38 -6.82
C TRP A 67 -0.58 3.50 -6.97
N LYS A 68 -1.01 3.78 -8.20
CA LYS A 68 -2.07 4.76 -8.47
C LYS A 68 -3.39 4.05 -8.71
N ARG A 69 -4.49 4.64 -8.25
CA ARG A 69 -5.84 4.11 -8.51
C ARG A 69 -6.14 3.92 -10.00
N THR A 70 -5.55 4.76 -10.86
CA THR A 70 -5.72 4.72 -12.31
C THR A 70 -4.85 3.67 -13.01
N ASP A 71 -3.92 3.03 -12.29
CA ASP A 71 -3.10 1.94 -12.83
C ASP A 71 -3.89 0.61 -12.86
N ASP A 72 -4.98 0.51 -12.07
CA ASP A 72 -5.93 -0.59 -12.16
C ASP A 72 -6.72 -0.52 -13.49
N PRO A 73 -6.76 -1.61 -14.29
CA PRO A 73 -7.45 -1.61 -15.57
C PRO A 73 -8.96 -1.39 -15.49
N GLY A 74 -9.59 -1.75 -14.37
CA GLY A 74 -11.02 -1.52 -14.10
C GLY A 74 -11.33 -0.14 -13.54
N ASN A 75 -10.30 0.70 -13.27
CA ASN A 75 -10.46 2.02 -12.65
C ASN A 75 -9.69 3.14 -13.37
N ARG A 76 -9.57 3.05 -14.68
CA ARG A 76 -8.83 4.04 -15.49
C ARG A 76 -9.35 5.47 -15.35
N ASP A 77 -10.60 5.65 -15.01
CA ASP A 77 -11.22 6.96 -14.76
C ASP A 77 -10.98 7.49 -13.33
N GLY A 78 -10.37 6.69 -12.45
CA GLY A 78 -10.00 7.06 -11.09
C GLY A 78 -11.17 7.32 -10.13
N LYS A 79 -12.39 6.86 -10.46
CA LYS A 79 -13.58 7.11 -9.64
C LYS A 79 -13.69 6.24 -8.40
N MET A 80 -12.96 5.13 -8.35
CA MET A 80 -12.88 4.27 -7.18
C MET A 80 -11.62 4.58 -6.39
N TYR A 81 -11.74 4.59 -5.06
CA TYR A 81 -10.62 4.83 -4.16
C TYR A 81 -10.01 3.53 -3.68
N LEU A 82 -8.74 3.62 -3.27
CA LEU A 82 -7.92 2.51 -2.80
C LEU A 82 -7.96 2.46 -1.27
N TYR A 83 -8.45 1.36 -0.69
CA TYR A 83 -8.58 1.16 0.76
C TYR A 83 -7.62 0.09 1.25
N ALA A 84 -7.24 0.20 2.53
CA ALA A 84 -6.55 -0.80 3.35
C ALA A 84 -5.71 -1.85 2.58
N PRO A 85 -4.53 -1.48 2.06
CA PRO A 85 -3.66 -2.42 1.35
C PRO A 85 -2.84 -3.26 2.32
N ASP A 86 -2.32 -4.37 1.82
CA ASP A 86 -1.27 -5.15 2.46
C ASP A 86 -0.27 -5.67 1.42
N CYS A 87 0.97 -5.92 1.84
CA CYS A 87 2.02 -6.39 0.97
C CYS A 87 2.68 -7.64 1.53
N VAL A 88 2.94 -8.62 0.65
CA VAL A 88 3.62 -9.86 1.00
C VAL A 88 4.71 -10.18 -0.02
N GLN A 89 5.80 -10.77 0.43
CA GLN A 89 6.80 -11.33 -0.48
C GLN A 89 6.39 -12.75 -0.88
N GLY A 90 6.29 -12.99 -2.18
CA GLY A 90 6.00 -14.30 -2.73
C GLY A 90 7.21 -15.25 -2.72
N PRO A 91 6.98 -16.55 -3.00
CA PRO A 91 8.07 -17.54 -3.06
C PRO A 91 9.06 -17.32 -4.21
N ASP A 92 8.67 -16.53 -5.21
CA ASP A 92 9.50 -16.08 -6.33
C ASP A 92 10.39 -14.88 -5.99
N GLY A 93 10.29 -14.35 -4.75
CA GLY A 93 11.02 -13.19 -4.26
C GLY A 93 10.41 -11.85 -4.63
N ARG A 94 9.34 -11.83 -5.42
CA ARG A 94 8.63 -10.60 -5.79
C ARG A 94 7.67 -10.18 -4.68
N TYR A 95 7.25 -8.91 -4.71
CA TYR A 95 6.34 -8.31 -3.73
C TYR A 95 4.97 -8.16 -4.34
N TYR A 96 3.94 -8.62 -3.63
CA TYR A 96 2.54 -8.61 -4.05
C TYR A 96 1.74 -7.70 -3.14
N LEU A 97 1.24 -6.61 -3.71
CA LEU A 97 0.42 -5.61 -3.04
C LEU A 97 -1.05 -5.94 -3.29
N TYR A 98 -1.74 -6.37 -2.25
CA TYR A 98 -3.19 -6.56 -2.26
C TYR A 98 -3.86 -5.24 -1.92
N TYR A 99 -4.85 -4.85 -2.72
CA TYR A 99 -5.57 -3.60 -2.53
C TYR A 99 -7.07 -3.78 -2.75
N PHE A 100 -7.87 -2.96 -2.10
CA PHE A 100 -9.33 -3.00 -2.20
C PHE A 100 -9.85 -1.79 -2.97
N LEU A 101 -10.69 -2.03 -3.99
CA LEU A 101 -11.39 -1.00 -4.75
C LEU A 101 -12.81 -0.81 -4.21
N GLY A 102 -13.07 0.35 -3.59
CA GLY A 102 -14.20 0.57 -2.72
C GLY A 102 -15.60 0.43 -3.31
N LYS A 103 -15.83 0.71 -4.60
CA LYS A 103 -17.18 0.68 -5.18
C LYS A 103 -17.59 -0.68 -5.76
N GLN A 104 -16.65 -1.50 -6.13
CA GLN A 104 -16.90 -2.81 -6.75
C GLN A 104 -16.59 -3.98 -5.82
N PHE A 105 -16.11 -3.71 -4.60
CA PHE A 105 -15.70 -4.73 -3.64
C PHE A 105 -14.66 -5.72 -4.18
N LEU A 106 -13.87 -5.28 -5.18
CA LEU A 106 -12.83 -6.09 -5.77
C LEU A 106 -11.54 -5.99 -4.95
N ILE A 107 -10.86 -7.12 -4.79
CA ILE A 107 -9.51 -7.18 -4.30
C ILE A 107 -8.58 -7.35 -5.48
N GLY A 108 -7.80 -6.31 -5.77
CA GLY A 108 -6.77 -6.35 -6.80
C GLY A 108 -5.42 -6.74 -6.22
N VAL A 109 -4.53 -7.21 -7.10
CA VAL A 109 -3.15 -7.54 -6.80
C VAL A 109 -2.24 -6.81 -7.78
N ALA A 110 -1.29 -6.08 -7.27
CA ALA A 110 -0.21 -5.49 -8.05
C ALA A 110 1.12 -6.11 -7.62
N VAL A 111 2.12 -6.15 -8.48
CA VAL A 111 3.39 -6.83 -8.26
C VAL A 111 4.57 -5.94 -8.57
N CYS A 112 5.66 -6.09 -7.82
CA CYS A 112 6.92 -5.39 -8.04
C CYS A 112 8.10 -6.28 -7.64
N ASP A 113 9.27 -6.02 -8.21
CA ASP A 113 10.52 -6.69 -7.83
C ASP A 113 11.16 -6.08 -6.57
N GLU A 114 10.67 -4.90 -6.15
CA GLU A 114 11.13 -4.18 -4.97
C GLU A 114 9.97 -3.89 -4.01
N PRO A 115 10.21 -3.86 -2.68
CA PRO A 115 9.13 -3.68 -1.69
C PRO A 115 8.45 -2.31 -1.76
N ALA A 116 9.13 -1.29 -2.27
CA ALA A 116 8.61 0.07 -2.42
C ALA A 116 8.85 0.65 -3.81
N GLY A 117 8.97 -0.20 -4.82
CA GLY A 117 9.07 0.21 -6.21
C GLY A 117 7.70 0.60 -6.78
N LYS A 118 7.67 0.86 -8.08
CA LYS A 118 6.43 1.07 -8.80
C LYS A 118 5.80 -0.28 -9.12
N PHE A 119 4.67 -0.56 -8.50
CA PHE A 119 3.92 -1.78 -8.73
C PHE A 119 3.22 -1.76 -10.10
N GLU A 120 3.02 -2.94 -10.68
CA GLU A 120 2.27 -3.14 -11.92
C GLU A 120 1.08 -4.06 -11.65
N PHE A 121 -0.03 -3.85 -12.36
CA PHE A 121 -1.21 -4.69 -12.21
C PHE A 121 -0.86 -6.15 -12.51
N TYR A 122 -1.25 -7.06 -11.61
CA TYR A 122 -1.06 -8.50 -11.77
C TYR A 122 -2.36 -9.20 -12.12
N ASP A 123 -3.36 -9.15 -11.20
CA ASP A 123 -4.68 -9.77 -11.40
C ASP A 123 -5.64 -9.31 -10.29
N TYR A 124 -6.87 -9.77 -10.33
CA TYR A 124 -7.80 -9.74 -9.21
C TYR A 124 -7.78 -11.06 -8.45
N VAL A 125 -8.18 -11.03 -7.18
CA VAL A 125 -8.31 -12.26 -6.37
C VAL A 125 -9.52 -13.06 -6.86
N HIS A 126 -9.32 -14.36 -7.07
CA HIS A 126 -10.34 -15.29 -7.51
C HIS A 126 -10.55 -16.43 -6.50
N TYR A 127 -11.75 -16.97 -6.48
CA TYR A 127 -12.01 -18.26 -5.85
C TYR A 127 -11.35 -19.40 -6.67
N ALA A 128 -11.26 -20.60 -6.07
CA ALA A 128 -10.64 -21.75 -6.72
C ALA A 128 -11.37 -22.24 -7.99
N ASP A 129 -12.64 -21.90 -8.15
CA ASP A 129 -13.46 -22.16 -9.35
C ASP A 129 -13.27 -21.12 -10.46
N GLY A 130 -12.50 -20.04 -10.19
CA GLY A 130 -12.16 -18.99 -11.15
C GLY A 130 -13.09 -17.78 -11.10
N GLU A 131 -14.12 -17.76 -10.26
CA GLU A 131 -14.93 -16.55 -10.06
C GLU A 131 -14.14 -15.50 -9.29
N ARG A 132 -14.32 -14.22 -9.63
CA ARG A 132 -13.67 -13.13 -8.89
C ARG A 132 -14.26 -13.01 -7.48
N LEU A 133 -13.39 -12.79 -6.52
CA LEU A 133 -13.83 -12.45 -5.18
C LEU A 133 -14.49 -11.05 -5.18
N GLY A 134 -15.77 -10.99 -4.81
CA GLY A 134 -16.54 -9.74 -4.74
C GLY A 134 -17.53 -9.49 -5.88
N GLU A 135 -17.62 -10.40 -6.85
CA GLU A 135 -18.68 -10.40 -7.88
C GLU A 135 -19.94 -11.13 -7.44
#